data_a5062678460fe0b49b5a7268596b4411
#
_entry.id   a5062678460fe0b49b5a7268596b4411
#
_cell.length_a   1.000
_cell.length_b   1.000
_cell.length_c   1.000
_cell.angle_alpha   90.00
_cell.angle_beta   90.00
_cell.angle_gamma   90.00
#
_symmetry.space_group_name_H-M   'P 1'
#
loop_
_entity.id
_entity.type
_entity.pdbx_description
1 polymer ?
#
loop_
_entity_poly.entity_id
_entity_poly.type
_entity_poly.pdbx_seq_one_letter_code
_entity_poly.pdbx_strand_id
1 'polypeptide(L)'
;DIDIAKAYIDTIYTARPVANFFGGDIMEPVFDWLYFTADWNVNNYGNIFAKGMYSCLMIWLLLALVCYFVLSRTQAGNWIYSTGGNLSAAQANGVPTNKVKISLFMFTAFCATMFAACQVFEVNTADTAKGNLKELEAIAAAVIGGVVLTGGFGTILGIILGTIIFGIAKEAFFYIPGIDGSFYRVFLGAVL
;
A
#
# COMPACT_ATOMS: atom_id res chain seq x y z
N ASP A 1 -34.38 -19.52 4.17
CA ASP A 1 -34.26 -18.11 4.43
C ASP A 1 -32.86 -17.52 4.15
N ILE A 2 -32.15 -18.17 3.21
CA ILE A 2 -30.85 -17.71 2.69
C ILE A 2 -31.02 -16.40 1.90
N ASP A 3 -32.18 -16.24 1.24
CA ASP A 3 -32.45 -15.04 0.43
C ASP A 3 -32.71 -13.79 1.27
N ILE A 4 -33.30 -13.96 2.46
CA ILE A 4 -33.52 -12.84 3.41
C ILE A 4 -32.18 -12.42 4.03
N ALA A 5 -31.31 -13.36 4.36
CA ALA A 5 -29.99 -13.07 4.86
C ALA A 5 -29.12 -12.36 3.79
N LYS A 6 -29.20 -12.81 2.52
CA LYS A 6 -28.55 -12.14 1.41
C LYS A 6 -29.05 -10.72 1.18
N ALA A 7 -30.38 -10.52 1.16
CA ALA A 7 -30.98 -9.20 0.99
C ALA A 7 -30.63 -8.25 2.17
N TYR A 8 -30.51 -8.79 3.39
CA TYR A 8 -30.09 -8.02 4.56
C TYR A 8 -28.59 -7.65 4.49
N ILE A 9 -27.74 -8.57 4.03
CA ILE A 9 -26.31 -8.32 3.79
C ILE A 9 -26.15 -7.26 2.70
N ASP A 10 -26.86 -7.37 1.57
CA ASP A 10 -26.82 -6.41 0.47
C ASP A 10 -27.27 -5.00 0.91
N THR A 11 -28.31 -4.91 1.75
CA THR A 11 -28.75 -3.60 2.30
C THR A 11 -27.72 -3.00 3.26
N ILE A 12 -27.00 -3.79 4.04
CA ILE A 12 -25.92 -3.30 4.91
C ILE A 12 -24.71 -2.82 4.08
N TYR A 13 -24.36 -3.56 3.04
CA TYR A 13 -23.24 -3.18 2.15
C TYR A 13 -23.55 -1.91 1.35
N THR A 14 -24.75 -1.77 0.82
CA THR A 14 -25.16 -0.55 0.10
C THR A 14 -25.31 0.68 1.02
N ALA A 15 -25.58 0.47 2.31
CA ALA A 15 -25.71 1.54 3.29
C ALA A 15 -24.36 2.12 3.78
N ARG A 16 -23.22 1.53 3.39
CA ARG A 16 -21.88 1.96 3.85
C ARG A 16 -20.95 2.25 2.68
N PRO A 17 -21.17 3.32 1.90
CA PRO A 17 -20.37 3.61 0.71
C PRO A 17 -18.88 3.78 1.02
N VAL A 18 -18.52 4.28 2.20
CA VAL A 18 -17.13 4.46 2.64
C VAL A 18 -16.46 3.10 2.90
N ALA A 19 -17.15 2.18 3.57
CA ALA A 19 -16.64 0.83 3.82
C ALA A 19 -16.43 0.06 2.51
N ASN A 20 -17.36 0.17 1.57
CA ASN A 20 -17.24 -0.45 0.25
C ASN A 20 -16.11 0.16 -0.58
N PHE A 21 -15.85 1.47 -0.44
CA PHE A 21 -14.75 2.14 -1.14
C PHE A 21 -13.38 1.67 -0.65
N PHE A 22 -13.18 1.48 0.65
CA PHE A 22 -11.90 1.09 1.24
C PHE A 22 -11.72 -0.42 1.39
N GLY A 23 -12.77 -1.16 1.71
CA GLY A 23 -12.72 -2.60 1.98
C GLY A 23 -13.50 -3.47 1.00
N GLY A 24 -14.15 -2.86 -0.02
CA GLY A 24 -14.93 -3.57 -1.02
C GLY A 24 -14.09 -4.13 -2.16
N ASP A 25 -14.75 -4.87 -3.03
CA ASP A 25 -14.17 -5.44 -4.25
C ASP A 25 -14.67 -4.65 -5.47
N ILE A 26 -13.88 -3.67 -5.92
CA ILE A 26 -14.25 -2.82 -7.06
C ILE A 26 -14.15 -3.59 -8.39
N MET A 27 -13.30 -4.62 -8.43
CA MET A 27 -13.02 -5.35 -9.66
C MET A 27 -13.89 -6.60 -9.83
N GLU A 28 -14.79 -6.90 -8.89
CA GLU A 28 -15.73 -8.03 -8.99
C GLU A 28 -16.44 -8.09 -10.36
N PRO A 29 -17.06 -7.00 -10.88
CA PRO A 29 -17.75 -7.05 -12.16
C PRO A 29 -16.81 -7.31 -13.35
N VAL A 30 -15.54 -6.94 -13.26
CA VAL A 30 -14.53 -7.20 -14.32
C VAL A 30 -14.11 -8.67 -14.28
N PHE A 31 -13.93 -9.25 -13.10
CA PHE A 31 -13.59 -10.66 -12.94
C PHE A 31 -14.76 -11.57 -13.33
N ASP A 32 -15.99 -11.17 -13.02
CA ASP A 32 -17.20 -11.86 -13.47
C ASP A 32 -17.32 -11.83 -15.01
N TRP A 33 -17.07 -10.68 -15.64
CA TRP A 33 -17.06 -10.57 -17.09
C TRP A 33 -15.98 -11.45 -17.72
N LEU A 34 -14.77 -11.48 -17.16
CA LEU A 34 -13.68 -12.36 -17.61
C LEU A 34 -14.02 -13.84 -17.44
N TYR A 35 -14.68 -14.20 -16.35
CA TYR A 35 -15.17 -15.55 -16.11
C TYR A 35 -16.17 -16.00 -17.20
N PHE A 36 -17.18 -15.17 -17.49
CA PHE A 36 -18.21 -15.48 -18.48
C PHE A 36 -17.71 -15.44 -19.93
N THR A 37 -16.69 -14.63 -20.24
CA THR A 37 -16.27 -14.40 -21.63
C THR A 37 -15.08 -15.26 -22.04
N ALA A 38 -14.18 -15.60 -21.13
CA ALA A 38 -12.90 -16.23 -21.45
C ALA A 38 -12.62 -17.53 -20.67
N ASP A 39 -13.57 -18.03 -19.86
CA ASP A 39 -13.38 -19.15 -18.91
C ASP A 39 -12.09 -19.02 -18.07
N TRP A 40 -11.66 -17.79 -17.91
CA TRP A 40 -10.44 -17.44 -17.19
C TRP A 40 -10.74 -17.41 -15.70
N ASN A 41 -9.76 -17.76 -14.87
CA ASN A 41 -9.91 -17.72 -13.41
C ASN A 41 -10.78 -18.85 -12.82
N VAL A 42 -10.89 -19.97 -13.52
CA VAL A 42 -11.60 -21.17 -13.04
C VAL A 42 -10.59 -22.29 -12.76
N ASN A 43 -10.68 -22.91 -11.60
CA ASN A 43 -9.89 -24.10 -11.31
C ASN A 43 -10.51 -25.35 -11.98
N ASN A 44 -9.78 -26.48 -11.93
CA ASN A 44 -10.21 -27.78 -12.49
C ASN A 44 -11.55 -28.33 -11.93
N TYR A 45 -12.07 -27.70 -10.87
CA TYR A 45 -13.33 -28.06 -10.20
C TYR A 45 -14.46 -27.08 -10.52
N GLY A 46 -14.26 -26.13 -11.45
CA GLY A 46 -15.26 -25.14 -11.81
C GLY A 46 -15.47 -24.01 -10.81
N ASN A 47 -14.61 -23.92 -9.78
CA ASN A 47 -14.68 -22.83 -8.82
C ASN A 47 -13.83 -21.64 -9.27
N ILE A 48 -14.34 -20.43 -9.06
CA ILE A 48 -13.62 -19.19 -9.36
C ILE A 48 -12.36 -19.12 -8.46
N PHE A 49 -11.19 -18.96 -9.09
CA PHE A 49 -9.90 -18.95 -8.40
C PHE A 49 -9.68 -17.67 -7.57
N ALA A 50 -10.08 -16.52 -8.11
CA ALA A 50 -10.06 -15.23 -7.40
C ALA A 50 -11.38 -14.50 -7.66
N LYS A 51 -12.09 -14.14 -6.61
CA LYS A 51 -13.41 -13.49 -6.73
C LYS A 51 -13.32 -12.01 -7.11
N GLY A 52 -12.14 -11.40 -7.01
CA GLY A 52 -11.95 -10.01 -7.33
C GLY A 52 -10.63 -9.45 -6.77
N MET A 53 -10.45 -8.15 -6.85
CA MET A 53 -9.31 -7.43 -6.30
C MET A 53 -9.76 -6.39 -5.28
N TYR A 54 -9.18 -6.43 -4.09
CA TYR A 54 -9.47 -5.47 -3.04
C TYR A 54 -9.21 -4.02 -3.49
N SER A 55 -10.13 -3.13 -3.14
CA SER A 55 -10.05 -1.69 -3.40
C SER A 55 -8.74 -1.06 -2.94
N CYS A 56 -8.19 -1.56 -1.82
CA CYS A 56 -6.91 -1.10 -1.29
C CYS A 56 -5.76 -1.21 -2.30
N LEU A 57 -5.75 -2.28 -3.11
CA LEU A 57 -4.70 -2.46 -4.12
C LEU A 57 -4.83 -1.45 -5.26
N MET A 58 -6.06 -1.12 -5.67
CA MET A 58 -6.31 -0.10 -6.69
C MET A 58 -5.93 1.30 -6.17
N ILE A 59 -6.27 1.61 -4.92
CA ILE A 59 -5.88 2.87 -4.27
C ILE A 59 -4.35 2.98 -4.20
N TRP A 60 -3.66 1.89 -3.84
CA TRP A 60 -2.19 1.85 -3.80
C TRP A 60 -1.56 2.09 -5.18
N LEU A 61 -2.06 1.42 -6.23
CA LEU A 61 -1.58 1.61 -7.60
C LEU A 61 -1.79 3.04 -8.08
N LEU A 62 -2.96 3.62 -7.83
CA LEU A 62 -3.28 5.00 -8.19
C LEU A 62 -2.36 5.98 -7.46
N LEU A 63 -2.15 5.77 -6.16
CA LEU A 63 -1.23 6.59 -5.35
C LEU A 63 0.21 6.48 -5.87
N ALA A 64 0.67 5.28 -6.19
CA ALA A 64 2.00 5.05 -6.76
C ALA A 64 2.18 5.77 -8.10
N LEU A 65 1.16 5.75 -8.97
CA LEU A 65 1.16 6.44 -10.25
C LEU A 65 1.20 7.96 -10.07
N VAL A 66 0.41 8.51 -9.16
CA VAL A 66 0.43 9.94 -8.81
C VAL A 66 1.80 10.35 -8.28
N CYS A 67 2.37 9.58 -7.35
CA CYS A 67 3.70 9.84 -6.82
C CYS A 67 4.78 9.76 -7.91
N TYR A 68 4.69 8.78 -8.80
CA TYR A 68 5.59 8.64 -9.93
C TYR A 68 5.55 9.89 -10.83
N PHE A 69 4.35 10.35 -11.17
CA PHE A 69 4.18 11.55 -11.99
C PHE A 69 4.73 12.80 -11.29
N VAL A 70 4.41 12.99 -10.01
CA VAL A 70 4.89 14.14 -9.22
C VAL A 70 6.41 14.14 -9.11
N LEU A 71 7.03 13.00 -8.77
CA LEU A 71 8.49 12.94 -8.64
C LEU A 71 9.23 13.08 -9.96
N SER A 72 8.68 12.49 -11.05
CA SER A 72 9.41 12.41 -12.33
C SER A 72 9.16 13.59 -13.26
N ARG A 73 8.01 14.28 -13.12
CA ARG A 73 7.54 15.25 -14.12
C ARG A 73 7.26 16.64 -13.57
N THR A 74 7.38 16.88 -12.26
CA THR A 74 7.09 18.18 -11.67
C THR A 74 8.29 18.85 -11.02
N GLN A 75 8.25 20.16 -10.87
CA GLN A 75 9.25 20.93 -10.11
C GLN A 75 9.31 20.49 -8.64
N ALA A 76 8.17 20.07 -8.09
CA ALA A 76 8.11 19.58 -6.71
C ALA A 76 9.03 18.36 -6.51
N GLY A 77 9.07 17.41 -7.46
CA GLY A 77 9.97 16.28 -7.43
C GLY A 77 11.45 16.72 -7.41
N ASN A 78 11.82 17.68 -8.26
CA ASN A 78 13.18 18.21 -8.26
C ASN A 78 13.55 18.89 -6.93
N TRP A 79 12.62 19.62 -6.34
CA TRP A 79 12.82 20.23 -5.01
C TRP A 79 12.97 19.19 -3.89
N ILE A 80 12.22 18.09 -3.98
CA ILE A 80 12.31 16.97 -3.02
C ILE A 80 13.71 16.35 -3.08
N TYR A 81 14.21 16.00 -4.27
CA TYR A 81 15.54 15.43 -4.45
C TYR A 81 16.65 16.39 -4.03
N SER A 82 16.55 17.66 -4.41
CA SER A 82 17.53 18.68 -4.05
C SER A 82 17.58 18.92 -2.54
N THR A 83 16.41 18.99 -1.87
CA THR A 83 16.30 19.19 -0.44
C THR A 83 16.85 17.99 0.35
N GLY A 84 16.66 16.76 -0.17
CA GLY A 84 17.18 15.54 0.44
C GLY A 84 18.67 15.35 0.23
N GLY A 85 19.22 15.75 -0.93
CA GLY A 85 20.64 15.56 -1.25
C GLY A 85 21.55 16.56 -0.55
N ASN A 86 21.24 17.85 -0.68
CA ASN A 86 22.01 18.91 0.00
C ASN A 86 21.12 20.10 0.34
N LEU A 87 20.76 20.20 1.62
CA LEU A 87 19.85 21.21 2.11
C LEU A 87 20.37 22.65 1.91
N SER A 88 21.66 22.90 2.16
CA SER A 88 22.27 24.24 2.05
C SER A 88 22.38 24.67 0.59
N ALA A 89 22.76 23.77 -0.32
CA ALA A 89 22.79 24.05 -1.74
C ALA A 89 21.39 24.28 -2.32
N ALA A 90 20.39 23.53 -1.88
CA ALA A 90 19.00 23.74 -2.30
C ALA A 90 18.47 25.10 -1.87
N GLN A 91 18.77 25.54 -0.64
CA GLN A 91 18.40 26.88 -0.14
C GLN A 91 19.11 28.00 -0.92
N ALA A 92 20.40 27.84 -1.20
CA ALA A 92 21.14 28.80 -2.00
C ALA A 92 20.58 28.97 -3.42
N ASN A 93 20.01 27.90 -4.00
CA ASN A 93 19.33 27.92 -5.29
C ASN A 93 17.85 28.36 -5.20
N GLY A 94 17.41 28.89 -4.08
CA GLY A 94 16.06 29.45 -3.91
C GLY A 94 14.94 28.42 -3.72
N VAL A 95 15.29 27.14 -3.46
CA VAL A 95 14.28 26.12 -3.17
C VAL A 95 13.64 26.35 -1.80
N PRO A 96 12.30 26.39 -1.69
CA PRO A 96 11.61 26.60 -0.43
C PRO A 96 11.60 25.34 0.45
N THR A 97 12.77 24.92 0.96
CA THR A 97 13.00 23.64 1.62
C THR A 97 12.08 23.38 2.81
N ASN A 98 11.72 24.42 3.59
CA ASN A 98 10.79 24.29 4.70
C ASN A 98 9.38 23.93 4.23
N LYS A 99 8.90 24.54 3.16
CA LYS A 99 7.59 24.21 2.57
C LYS A 99 7.59 22.79 2.02
N VAL A 100 8.67 22.38 1.37
CA VAL A 100 8.83 21.01 0.85
C VAL A 100 8.75 19.99 1.99
N LYS A 101 9.49 20.19 3.08
CA LYS A 101 9.44 19.30 4.24
C LYS A 101 8.03 19.21 4.85
N ILE A 102 7.39 20.35 5.10
CA ILE A 102 6.03 20.38 5.66
C ILE A 102 5.06 19.61 4.76
N SER A 103 5.09 19.87 3.45
CA SER A 103 4.23 19.18 2.48
C SER A 103 4.44 17.66 2.49
N LEU A 104 5.69 17.20 2.59
CA LEU A 104 6.00 15.77 2.66
C LEU A 104 5.49 15.12 3.95
N PHE A 105 5.64 15.79 5.10
CA PHE A 105 5.08 15.29 6.35
C PHE A 105 3.55 15.21 6.31
N MET A 106 2.88 16.22 5.76
CA MET A 106 1.43 16.21 5.57
C MET A 106 1.01 15.06 4.64
N PHE A 107 1.74 14.85 3.54
CA PHE A 107 1.47 13.76 2.62
C PHE A 107 1.68 12.38 3.25
N THR A 108 2.74 12.21 4.04
CA THR A 108 2.99 10.96 4.79
C THR A 108 1.87 10.67 5.79
N ALA A 109 1.40 11.69 6.54
CA ALA A 109 0.28 11.53 7.45
C ALA A 109 -1.02 11.15 6.71
N PHE A 110 -1.27 11.75 5.55
CA PHE A 110 -2.40 11.39 4.70
C PHE A 110 -2.32 9.92 4.24
N CYS A 111 -1.16 9.47 3.75
CA CYS A 111 -0.95 8.07 3.33
C CYS A 111 -1.12 7.10 4.50
N ALA A 112 -0.62 7.44 5.70
CA ALA A 112 -0.81 6.62 6.89
C ALA A 112 -2.28 6.49 7.28
N THR A 113 -3.05 7.57 7.18
CA THR A 113 -4.51 7.55 7.44
C THR A 113 -5.25 6.69 6.41
N MET A 114 -4.89 6.80 5.13
CA MET A 114 -5.44 5.95 4.07
C MET A 114 -5.16 4.46 4.32
N PHE A 115 -3.92 4.14 4.70
CA PHE A 115 -3.54 2.77 5.05
C PHE A 115 -4.32 2.23 6.25
N ALA A 116 -4.47 3.02 7.31
CA ALA A 116 -5.27 2.65 8.47
C ALA A 116 -6.74 2.42 8.11
N ALA A 117 -7.33 3.28 7.26
CA ALA A 117 -8.68 3.11 6.77
C ALA A 117 -8.84 1.79 5.99
N CYS A 118 -7.92 1.49 5.06
CA CYS A 118 -7.93 0.22 4.33
C CYS A 118 -7.91 -0.97 5.28
N GLN A 119 -7.01 -0.98 6.28
CA GLN A 119 -6.92 -2.08 7.25
C GLN A 119 -8.20 -2.29 8.06
N VAL A 120 -8.82 -1.20 8.52
CA VAL A 120 -10.03 -1.27 9.35
C VAL A 120 -11.22 -1.77 8.53
N PHE A 121 -11.40 -1.25 7.32
CA PHE A 121 -12.56 -1.60 6.48
C PHE A 121 -12.43 -2.98 5.81
N GLU A 122 -11.20 -3.44 5.53
CA GLU A 122 -10.97 -4.79 5.00
C GLU A 122 -11.35 -5.89 6.01
N VAL A 123 -10.95 -5.70 7.27
CA VAL A 123 -11.17 -6.71 8.33
C VAL A 123 -12.43 -6.43 9.15
N ASN A 124 -13.06 -5.26 8.96
CA ASN A 124 -14.21 -4.77 9.75
C ASN A 124 -13.96 -4.76 11.27
N THR A 125 -12.70 -4.69 11.69
CA THR A 125 -12.30 -4.62 13.09
C THR A 125 -11.21 -3.59 13.29
N ALA A 126 -11.34 -2.79 14.35
CA ALA A 126 -10.30 -1.87 14.79
C ALA A 126 -9.48 -2.54 15.91
N ASP A 127 -8.21 -2.81 15.62
CA ASP A 127 -7.27 -3.38 16.58
C ASP A 127 -6.12 -2.39 16.79
N THR A 128 -5.87 -2.03 18.04
CA THR A 128 -4.82 -1.08 18.44
C THR A 128 -3.40 -1.60 18.15
N ALA A 129 -3.21 -2.93 18.06
CA ALA A 129 -1.91 -3.54 17.81
C ALA A 129 -1.54 -3.57 16.31
N LYS A 130 -2.48 -3.39 15.39
CA LYS A 130 -2.22 -3.49 13.94
C LYS A 130 -1.25 -2.46 13.39
N GLY A 131 -1.11 -1.30 14.04
CA GLY A 131 -0.16 -0.25 13.66
C GLY A 131 1.27 -0.47 14.15
N ASN A 132 1.49 -1.44 15.04
CA ASN A 132 2.80 -1.62 15.69
C ASN A 132 3.88 -2.04 14.69
N LEU A 133 5.03 -1.36 14.72
CA LEU A 133 6.21 -1.58 13.85
C LEU A 133 5.96 -1.32 12.34
N LYS A 134 4.82 -0.75 11.95
CA LYS A 134 4.52 -0.48 10.55
C LYS A 134 5.43 0.59 9.94
N GLU A 135 5.88 1.54 10.72
CA GLU A 135 6.87 2.53 10.33
C GLU A 135 8.20 1.88 9.94
N LEU A 136 8.66 0.89 10.71
CA LEU A 136 9.91 0.18 10.41
C LEU A 136 9.76 -0.73 9.18
N GLU A 137 8.61 -1.39 9.02
CA GLU A 137 8.29 -2.17 7.82
C GLU A 137 8.33 -1.28 6.56
N ALA A 138 7.75 -0.08 6.62
CA ALA A 138 7.74 0.86 5.50
C ALA A 138 9.16 1.35 5.14
N ILE A 139 9.98 1.65 6.16
CA ILE A 139 11.38 2.07 5.95
C ILE A 139 12.18 0.91 5.32
N ALA A 140 12.06 -0.31 5.88
CA ALA A 140 12.76 -1.48 5.35
C ALA A 140 12.38 -1.77 3.89
N ALA A 141 11.09 -1.72 3.54
CA ALA A 141 10.62 -1.89 2.17
C ALA A 141 11.18 -0.81 1.22
N ALA A 142 11.26 0.45 1.69
CA ALA A 142 11.84 1.53 0.91
C ALA A 142 13.35 1.35 0.68
N VAL A 143 14.09 0.90 1.70
CA VAL A 143 15.54 0.63 1.61
C VAL A 143 15.82 -0.52 0.66
N ILE A 144 15.07 -1.63 0.75
CA ILE A 144 15.14 -2.75 -0.21
C ILE A 144 14.84 -2.25 -1.63
N GLY A 145 13.92 -1.29 -1.77
CA GLY A 145 13.61 -0.62 -3.02
C GLY A 145 14.68 0.37 -3.52
N GLY A 146 15.82 0.49 -2.82
CA GLY A 146 16.94 1.33 -3.22
C GLY A 146 16.80 2.81 -2.88
N VAL A 147 15.96 3.16 -1.90
CA VAL A 147 15.90 4.52 -1.36
C VAL A 147 17.06 4.72 -0.37
N VAL A 148 17.82 5.78 -0.56
CA VAL A 148 18.95 6.10 0.32
C VAL A 148 18.44 6.83 1.57
N LEU A 149 18.73 6.31 2.76
CA LEU A 149 18.29 6.87 4.04
C LEU A 149 18.83 8.28 4.29
N THR A 150 20.01 8.62 3.75
CA THR A 150 20.57 9.97 3.84
C THR A 150 19.84 10.99 2.97
N GLY A 151 18.92 10.52 2.10
CA GLY A 151 18.11 11.35 1.21
C GLY A 151 18.75 11.59 -0.17
N GLY A 152 18.05 12.34 -1.00
CA GLY A 152 18.51 12.78 -2.33
C GLY A 152 18.41 11.75 -3.44
N PHE A 153 18.15 10.48 -3.14
CA PHE A 153 18.03 9.43 -4.15
C PHE A 153 16.96 8.41 -3.79
N GLY A 154 16.20 7.99 -4.79
CA GLY A 154 15.15 6.97 -4.70
C GLY A 154 14.25 7.01 -5.92
N THR A 155 13.63 5.89 -6.26
CA THR A 155 12.68 5.79 -7.38
C THR A 155 11.39 5.12 -6.93
N ILE A 156 10.27 5.57 -7.47
CA ILE A 156 8.96 4.95 -7.15
C ILE A 156 8.91 3.49 -7.62
N LEU A 157 9.46 3.18 -8.78
CA LEU A 157 9.53 1.80 -9.27
C LEU A 157 10.36 0.90 -8.34
N GLY A 158 11.45 1.42 -7.81
CA GLY A 158 12.24 0.72 -6.80
C GLY A 158 11.42 0.42 -5.55
N ILE A 159 10.68 1.41 -5.03
CA ILE A 159 9.82 1.24 -3.85
C ILE A 159 8.72 0.20 -4.12
N ILE A 160 8.08 0.21 -5.30
CA ILE A 160 7.08 -0.78 -5.68
C ILE A 160 7.67 -2.20 -5.63
N LEU A 161 8.83 -2.41 -6.25
CA LEU A 161 9.50 -3.70 -6.23
C LEU A 161 9.95 -4.08 -4.81
N GLY A 162 10.48 -3.13 -4.05
CA GLY A 162 10.89 -3.34 -2.66
C GLY A 162 9.73 -3.76 -1.76
N THR A 163 8.56 -3.13 -1.91
CA THR A 163 7.36 -3.52 -1.13
C THR A 163 6.86 -4.90 -1.49
N ILE A 164 6.91 -5.30 -2.77
CA ILE A 164 6.54 -6.65 -3.21
C ILE A 164 7.50 -7.69 -2.64
N ILE A 165 8.81 -7.47 -2.77
CA ILE A 165 9.84 -8.39 -2.25
C ILE A 165 9.71 -8.52 -0.73
N PHE A 166 9.57 -7.38 -0.04
CA PHE A 166 9.40 -7.37 1.41
C PHE A 166 8.12 -8.06 1.86
N GLY A 167 7.01 -7.86 1.15
CA GLY A 167 5.74 -8.55 1.40
C GLY A 167 5.85 -10.07 1.27
N ILE A 168 6.47 -10.54 0.17
CA ILE A 168 6.72 -11.98 -0.05
C ILE A 168 7.60 -12.55 1.07
N ALA A 169 8.69 -11.86 1.42
CA ALA A 169 9.58 -12.29 2.50
C ALA A 169 8.83 -12.38 3.84
N LYS A 170 8.01 -11.39 4.15
CA LYS A 170 7.18 -11.37 5.35
C LYS A 170 6.26 -12.58 5.43
N GLU A 171 5.48 -12.85 4.38
CA GLU A 171 4.58 -13.99 4.32
C GLU A 171 5.35 -15.32 4.42
N ALA A 172 6.51 -15.44 3.78
CA ALA A 172 7.34 -16.64 3.86
C ALA A 172 7.72 -17.01 5.31
N PHE A 173 8.00 -16.01 6.17
CA PHE A 173 8.29 -16.28 7.59
C PHE A 173 7.14 -16.92 8.35
N PHE A 174 5.89 -16.62 7.99
CA PHE A 174 4.71 -17.21 8.65
C PHE A 174 4.42 -18.65 8.19
N TYR A 175 4.93 -19.06 7.02
CA TYR A 175 4.73 -20.41 6.49
C TYR A 175 5.81 -21.41 6.90
N ILE A 176 6.94 -20.97 7.49
CA ILE A 176 8.02 -21.87 7.92
C ILE A 176 7.67 -22.47 9.29
N PRO A 177 7.44 -23.78 9.40
CA PRO A 177 7.12 -24.42 10.68
C PRO A 177 8.32 -24.31 11.63
N GLY A 178 8.07 -23.88 12.87
CA GLY A 178 9.10 -23.75 13.91
C GLY A 178 9.74 -22.36 14.01
N ILE A 179 9.30 -21.39 13.18
CA ILE A 179 9.71 -19.99 13.30
C ILE A 179 8.56 -19.19 13.90
N ASP A 180 8.77 -18.64 15.09
CA ASP A 180 7.83 -17.71 15.72
C ASP A 180 7.87 -16.34 15.05
N GLY A 181 6.75 -15.61 15.09
CA GLY A 181 6.67 -14.23 14.57
C GLY A 181 7.70 -13.25 15.18
N SER A 182 8.41 -13.67 16.24
CA SER A 182 9.53 -12.92 16.81
C SER A 182 10.75 -12.86 15.89
N PHE A 183 10.99 -13.89 15.08
CA PHE A 183 12.09 -13.91 14.10
C PHE A 183 11.90 -12.87 13.00
N TYR A 184 10.66 -12.58 12.62
CA TYR A 184 10.38 -11.51 11.70
C TYR A 184 10.88 -10.15 12.19
N ARG A 185 10.80 -9.87 13.50
CA ARG A 185 11.32 -8.63 14.10
C ARG A 185 12.85 -8.55 14.03
N VAL A 186 13.52 -9.69 14.20
CA VAL A 186 14.98 -9.80 14.06
C VAL A 186 15.38 -9.55 12.59
N PHE A 187 14.66 -10.16 11.65
CA PHE A 187 14.86 -9.92 10.22
C PHE A 187 14.68 -8.44 9.87
N LEU A 188 13.61 -7.82 10.38
CA LEU A 188 13.34 -6.40 10.17
C LEU A 188 14.50 -5.52 10.68
N GLY A 189 15.03 -5.82 11.88
CA GLY A 189 16.19 -5.12 12.42
C GLY A 189 17.48 -5.36 11.66
N ALA A 190 17.64 -6.52 11.04
CA ALA A 190 18.83 -6.84 10.24
C ALA A 190 18.84 -6.15 8.86
N VAL A 191 17.66 -5.86 8.31
CA VAL A 191 17.49 -5.12 7.04
C VAL A 191 17.72 -3.63 7.22
N LEU A 192 17.36 -3.07 8.37
CA LEU A 192 17.56 -1.65 8.74
C LEU A 192 18.96 -1.37 9.22
#